data_182fd75fca21f5d1ff5e6e25fc61b73f
#
_entry.id   182fd75fca21f5d1ff5e6e25fc61b73f
#
_cell.length_a   1.000
_cell.length_b   1.000
_cell.length_c   1.000
_cell.angle_alpha   90.00
_cell.angle_beta   90.00
_cell.angle_gamma   90.00
#
_symmetry.space_group_name_H-M   'P 1'
#
loop_
_entity.id
_entity.type
_entity.pdbx_description
1 polymer ?
#
loop_
_entity_poly.entity_id
_entity_poly.type
_entity_poly.pdbx_seq_one_letter_code
_entity_poly.pdbx_strand_id
1 'polypeptide(L)'
;VLKYLHEQEETFDNLRVLVIHSGGDSKRVPQYSALGKLFSPVPHALPNGRNSTLFDEFMICMSSVPSRIREGMVLLSGDVLLLFNPLQIDYNNVGAAAISFKEHVETGKNHGVYLNGENGNVKCCLQKKSVEVLREVGAVNESDCVDIDTGALIFSTEMMKSLYSLIATEEDYDRHVNEKTRLSLYADFLYPLAEDSTLEAFYQEKPEGEFCQELTEARERVWKVLRPYRMKLLRLAPAKFIHFGTTREILELMSGGVDEYRELGWSRLIGSSIKDSDTAGYNSVLSSRADIGKDCYLEVSYVHGEAKVGEHCVLSYIDIHDEVIPDNVVMHGLNQRDGKFIVRIFGVNDNPKENRLFGMDLEQIEKDLDVKLWPDDSHTLWSAALYPEADTIEEAVSAAFNLYATVHGEGQ
;
A
#
# COMPACT_ATOMS: atom_id res chain seq x y z
N VAL A 1 -5.68 -18.51 -0.95
CA VAL A 1 -5.01 -18.92 0.29
C VAL A 1 -5.71 -20.14 0.88
N LEU A 2 -7.00 -20.07 1.28
CA LEU A 2 -7.68 -21.18 1.96
C LEU A 2 -7.74 -22.45 1.10
N LYS A 3 -8.03 -22.34 -0.21
CA LYS A 3 -7.99 -23.49 -1.12
C LYS A 3 -6.60 -24.18 -1.12
N TYR A 4 -5.56 -23.37 -1.29
CA TYR A 4 -4.18 -23.87 -1.27
C TYR A 4 -3.81 -24.55 0.08
N LEU A 5 -4.16 -23.92 1.20
CA LEU A 5 -3.88 -24.50 2.51
C LEU A 5 -4.60 -25.84 2.71
N HIS A 6 -5.85 -25.94 2.29
CA HIS A 6 -6.60 -27.19 2.40
C HIS A 6 -6.04 -28.31 1.50
N GLU A 7 -5.55 -27.95 0.32
CA GLU A 7 -4.87 -28.90 -0.58
C GLU A 7 -3.55 -29.43 0.00
N GLN A 8 -2.85 -28.64 0.84
CA GLN A 8 -1.59 -29.05 1.45
C GLN A 8 -1.77 -29.81 2.79
N GLU A 9 -2.71 -29.35 3.64
CA GLU A 9 -2.81 -29.75 5.04
C GLU A 9 -4.08 -30.55 5.35
N GLU A 10 -5.03 -30.65 4.40
CA GLU A 10 -6.35 -31.29 4.50
C GLU A 10 -7.28 -30.69 5.60
N THR A 11 -6.73 -29.96 6.56
CA THR A 11 -7.47 -29.33 7.66
C THR A 11 -6.88 -27.95 7.99
N PHE A 12 -7.65 -27.12 8.68
CA PHE A 12 -7.17 -25.85 9.25
C PHE A 12 -6.84 -25.94 10.74
N ASP A 13 -7.10 -27.10 11.37
CA ASP A 13 -6.85 -27.29 12.79
C ASP A 13 -5.36 -27.24 13.12
N ASN A 14 -5.02 -26.54 14.19
CA ASN A 14 -3.65 -26.30 14.65
C ASN A 14 -2.75 -25.49 13.70
N LEU A 15 -3.29 -24.94 12.61
CA LEU A 15 -2.54 -24.06 11.73
C LEU A 15 -2.45 -22.65 12.32
N ARG A 16 -1.27 -22.05 12.17
CA ARG A 16 -1.00 -20.62 12.41
C ARG A 16 -0.56 -19.99 11.11
N VAL A 17 -1.45 -19.20 10.52
CA VAL A 17 -1.29 -18.67 9.17
C VAL A 17 -1.08 -17.16 9.24
N LEU A 18 -0.03 -16.67 8.61
CA LEU A 18 0.18 -15.24 8.36
C LEU A 18 -0.05 -14.97 6.88
N VAL A 19 -0.98 -14.08 6.58
CA VAL A 19 -1.25 -13.59 5.23
C VAL A 19 -0.89 -12.13 5.15
N ILE A 20 0.01 -11.77 4.24
CA ILE A 20 0.34 -10.39 3.93
C ILE A 20 -0.22 -10.08 2.54
N HIS A 21 -1.23 -9.22 2.48
CA HIS A 21 -1.85 -8.82 1.23
C HIS A 21 -0.94 -7.85 0.47
N SER A 22 -0.26 -8.34 -0.55
CA SER A 22 0.64 -7.56 -1.40
C SER A 22 0.16 -7.43 -2.84
N GLY A 23 -1.11 -7.67 -3.09
CA GLY A 23 -1.70 -7.63 -4.43
C GLY A 23 -1.89 -6.22 -4.99
N GLY A 24 -2.11 -6.16 -6.31
CA GLY A 24 -2.33 -4.92 -7.07
C GLY A 24 -1.06 -4.35 -7.72
N ASP A 25 -1.26 -3.41 -8.63
CA ASP A 25 -0.20 -2.84 -9.48
C ASP A 25 0.70 -1.81 -8.78
N SER A 26 0.45 -1.52 -7.50
CA SER A 26 1.15 -0.46 -6.74
C SER A 26 1.10 0.91 -7.42
N LYS A 27 0.03 1.22 -8.17
CA LYS A 27 -0.07 2.41 -9.05
C LYS A 27 0.29 3.72 -8.37
N ARG A 28 -0.05 3.90 -7.09
CA ARG A 28 0.23 5.14 -6.33
C ARG A 28 1.68 5.29 -5.88
N VAL A 29 2.50 4.24 -6.04
CA VAL A 29 3.95 4.23 -5.83
C VAL A 29 4.61 3.54 -7.03
N PRO A 30 4.65 4.19 -8.19
CA PRO A 30 5.09 3.56 -9.44
C PRO A 30 6.50 2.96 -9.35
N GLN A 31 7.39 3.56 -8.58
CA GLN A 31 8.75 3.08 -8.36
C GLN A 31 8.81 1.70 -7.68
N TYR A 32 7.73 1.27 -7.05
CA TYR A 32 7.63 -0.08 -6.44
C TYR A 32 6.74 -1.05 -7.22
N SER A 33 6.24 -0.64 -8.39
CA SER A 33 5.31 -1.48 -9.16
C SER A 33 5.96 -2.76 -9.70
N ALA A 34 7.23 -2.71 -10.10
CA ALA A 34 7.94 -3.85 -10.68
C ALA A 34 8.34 -4.90 -9.63
N LEU A 35 8.79 -4.47 -8.46
CA LEU A 35 9.22 -5.36 -7.36
C LEU A 35 8.07 -5.70 -6.40
N GLY A 36 7.01 -4.88 -6.38
CA GLY A 36 5.94 -4.90 -5.40
C GLY A 36 6.29 -4.13 -4.13
N LYS A 37 5.31 -3.43 -3.56
CA LYS A 37 5.48 -2.62 -2.33
C LYS A 37 6.10 -3.39 -1.17
N LEU A 38 5.79 -4.66 -1.04
CA LEU A 38 6.28 -5.51 0.04
C LEU A 38 7.82 -5.61 0.08
N PHE A 39 8.46 -5.43 -1.07
CA PHE A 39 9.92 -5.49 -1.18
C PHE A 39 10.57 -4.10 -1.33
N SER A 40 9.80 -3.03 -1.05
CA SER A 40 10.36 -1.67 -1.02
C SER A 40 11.43 -1.54 0.07
N PRO A 41 12.46 -0.71 -0.16
CA PRO A 41 13.47 -0.41 0.83
C PRO A 41 12.88 0.18 2.11
N VAL A 42 13.39 -0.25 3.26
CA VAL A 42 13.15 0.37 4.56
C VAL A 42 14.50 0.79 5.15
N PRO A 43 14.62 2.00 5.70
CA PRO A 43 15.91 2.56 6.10
C PRO A 43 16.42 1.98 7.42
N HIS A 44 16.61 0.66 7.47
CA HIS A 44 17.06 -0.12 8.60
C HIS A 44 18.19 -1.07 8.19
N ALA A 45 19.35 -0.97 8.84
CA ALA A 45 20.46 -1.90 8.66
C ALA A 45 20.27 -3.12 9.57
N LEU A 46 20.08 -4.30 8.98
CA LEU A 46 19.87 -5.53 9.72
C LEU A 46 21.19 -6.07 10.30
N PRO A 47 21.15 -6.85 11.42
CA PRO A 47 22.34 -7.38 12.07
C PRO A 47 23.20 -8.29 11.18
N ASN A 48 22.66 -8.87 10.13
CA ASN A 48 23.37 -9.69 9.17
C ASN A 48 24.12 -8.89 8.09
N GLY A 49 24.14 -7.55 8.19
CA GLY A 49 24.80 -6.64 7.24
C GLY A 49 23.98 -6.31 5.99
N ARG A 50 22.79 -6.86 5.86
CA ARG A 50 21.86 -6.53 4.78
C ARG A 50 20.97 -5.36 5.19
N ASN A 51 20.59 -4.52 4.23
CA ASN A 51 19.57 -3.50 4.45
C ASN A 51 18.17 -4.09 4.33
N SER A 52 17.24 -3.53 5.09
CA SER A 52 15.90 -4.06 5.26
C SER A 52 14.98 -3.76 4.08
N THR A 53 13.95 -4.57 3.94
CA THR A 53 12.77 -4.31 3.11
C THR A 53 11.52 -4.29 3.98
N LEU A 54 10.41 -3.82 3.44
CA LEU A 54 9.13 -3.83 4.16
C LEU A 54 8.73 -5.26 4.59
N PHE A 55 9.06 -6.27 3.77
CA PHE A 55 8.85 -7.68 4.14
C PHE A 55 9.67 -8.09 5.38
N ASP A 56 10.94 -7.69 5.45
CA ASP A 56 11.78 -7.98 6.61
C ASP A 56 11.18 -7.34 7.88
N GLU A 57 10.70 -6.10 7.79
CA GLU A 57 10.06 -5.41 8.90
C GLU A 57 8.75 -6.09 9.35
N PHE A 58 7.94 -6.58 8.43
CA PHE A 58 6.77 -7.42 8.78
C PHE A 58 7.20 -8.66 9.56
N MET A 59 8.22 -9.36 9.14
CA MET A 59 8.70 -10.56 9.84
C MET A 59 9.23 -10.22 11.23
N ILE A 60 9.96 -9.10 11.38
CA ILE A 60 10.46 -8.63 12.67
C ILE A 60 9.29 -8.28 13.60
N CYS A 61 8.35 -7.44 13.14
CA CYS A 61 7.21 -6.99 13.94
C CYS A 61 6.27 -8.13 14.35
N MET A 62 6.12 -9.14 13.50
CA MET A 62 5.22 -10.28 13.74
C MET A 62 5.91 -11.46 14.44
N SER A 63 7.21 -11.41 14.70
CA SER A 63 8.00 -12.54 15.20
C SER A 63 7.50 -13.15 16.50
N SER A 64 6.90 -12.37 17.38
CA SER A 64 6.35 -12.84 18.67
C SER A 64 4.87 -13.22 18.61
N VAL A 65 4.14 -12.92 17.53
CA VAL A 65 2.71 -13.21 17.37
C VAL A 65 2.43 -14.73 17.37
N PRO A 66 3.23 -15.60 16.71
CA PRO A 66 2.98 -17.03 16.70
C PRO A 66 2.96 -17.69 18.08
N SER A 67 3.65 -17.12 19.07
CA SER A 67 3.61 -17.62 20.46
C SER A 67 2.33 -17.22 21.21
N ARG A 68 1.56 -16.30 20.67
CA ARG A 68 0.36 -15.72 21.26
C ARG A 68 -0.94 -16.28 20.68
N ILE A 69 -0.89 -16.85 19.49
CA ILE A 69 -2.04 -17.47 18.83
C ILE A 69 -1.92 -19.00 18.89
N ARG A 70 -2.97 -19.66 19.33
CA ARG A 70 -3.02 -21.13 19.34
C ARG A 70 -3.15 -21.68 17.92
N GLU A 71 -4.12 -21.16 17.18
CA GLU A 71 -4.44 -21.49 15.79
C GLU A 71 -5.27 -20.36 15.17
N GLY A 72 -5.31 -20.30 13.86
CA GLY A 72 -6.05 -19.27 13.12
C GLY A 72 -5.20 -18.55 12.09
N MET A 73 -5.72 -17.45 11.58
CA MET A 73 -5.07 -16.67 10.53
C MET A 73 -4.98 -15.20 10.92
N VAL A 74 -3.80 -14.62 10.75
CA VAL A 74 -3.56 -13.18 10.83
C VAL A 74 -3.41 -12.63 9.42
N LEU A 75 -4.23 -11.64 9.06
CA LEU A 75 -4.16 -10.92 7.80
C LEU A 75 -3.56 -9.54 8.06
N LEU A 76 -2.63 -9.14 7.19
CA LEU A 76 -2.02 -7.80 7.21
C LEU A 76 -2.16 -7.15 5.83
N SER A 77 -2.36 -5.84 5.79
CA SER A 77 -2.20 -5.06 4.56
C SER A 77 -0.70 -4.94 4.23
N GLY A 78 -0.31 -5.25 3.00
CA GLY A 78 1.10 -5.27 2.58
C GLY A 78 1.73 -3.87 2.38
N ASP A 79 1.00 -2.80 2.67
CA ASP A 79 1.47 -1.41 2.60
C ASP A 79 1.34 -0.65 3.93
N VAL A 80 1.06 -1.38 5.01
CA VAL A 80 0.92 -0.81 6.36
C VAL A 80 1.75 -1.59 7.35
N LEU A 81 2.81 -0.97 7.87
CA LEU A 81 3.58 -1.54 8.96
C LEU A 81 2.98 -1.11 10.30
N LEU A 82 2.69 -2.09 11.15
CA LEU A 82 2.16 -1.88 12.50
C LEU A 82 3.25 -2.15 13.53
N LEU A 83 3.48 -1.18 14.39
CA LEU A 83 4.37 -1.29 15.55
C LEU A 83 3.51 -1.31 16.81
N PHE A 84 3.52 -2.42 17.53
CA PHE A 84 2.72 -2.61 18.75
C PHE A 84 3.32 -3.68 19.67
N ASN A 85 2.85 -3.71 20.91
CA ASN A 85 3.19 -4.77 21.84
C ASN A 85 2.19 -5.95 21.70
N PRO A 86 2.58 -7.08 21.13
CA PRO A 86 1.68 -8.23 20.92
C PRO A 86 1.20 -8.89 22.22
N LEU A 87 1.82 -8.60 23.37
CA LEU A 87 1.35 -9.08 24.67
C LEU A 87 0.01 -8.49 25.11
N GLN A 88 -0.42 -7.40 24.47
CA GLN A 88 -1.71 -6.75 24.76
C GLN A 88 -2.92 -7.46 24.13
N ILE A 89 -2.71 -8.44 23.26
CA ILE A 89 -3.77 -9.04 22.46
C ILE A 89 -4.07 -10.44 22.95
N ASP A 90 -5.38 -10.74 23.13
CA ASP A 90 -5.89 -12.08 23.15
C ASP A 90 -6.28 -12.51 21.73
N TYR A 91 -5.55 -13.48 21.21
CA TYR A 91 -5.72 -13.98 19.85
C TYR A 91 -6.70 -15.16 19.74
N ASN A 92 -7.33 -15.57 20.85
CA ASN A 92 -8.11 -16.80 20.90
C ASN A 92 -9.64 -16.54 20.83
N ASN A 93 -10.08 -15.64 19.98
CA ASN A 93 -11.49 -15.35 19.74
C ASN A 93 -12.07 -16.27 18.67
N VAL A 94 -13.37 -16.64 18.83
CA VAL A 94 -14.14 -17.26 17.75
C VAL A 94 -14.71 -16.18 16.84
N GLY A 95 -14.52 -16.32 15.54
CA GLY A 95 -14.91 -15.35 14.52
C GLY A 95 -13.74 -14.49 14.08
N ALA A 96 -13.95 -13.18 13.97
CA ALA A 96 -12.93 -12.22 13.57
C ALA A 96 -12.55 -11.26 14.70
N ALA A 97 -11.35 -10.70 14.59
CA ALA A 97 -10.92 -9.55 15.36
C ALA A 97 -10.20 -8.53 14.48
N ALA A 98 -10.51 -7.25 14.66
CA ALA A 98 -9.82 -6.15 13.97
C ALA A 98 -8.82 -5.51 14.94
N ILE A 99 -7.57 -5.41 14.51
CA ILE A 99 -6.53 -4.67 15.25
C ILE A 99 -6.70 -3.19 14.95
N SER A 100 -6.83 -2.39 16.00
CA SER A 100 -7.07 -0.95 15.91
C SER A 100 -6.26 -0.21 16.97
N PHE A 101 -6.02 1.07 16.75
CA PHE A 101 -5.55 2.01 17.76
C PHE A 101 -6.13 3.39 17.51
N LYS A 102 -5.98 4.26 18.52
CA LYS A 102 -6.47 5.63 18.42
C LYS A 102 -5.56 6.47 17.56
N GLU A 103 -6.16 7.13 16.58
CA GLU A 103 -5.50 8.07 15.69
C GLU A 103 -6.32 9.35 15.60
N HIS A 104 -5.69 10.48 15.34
CA HIS A 104 -6.40 11.74 15.21
C HIS A 104 -7.41 11.68 14.06
N VAL A 105 -8.57 12.30 14.23
CA VAL A 105 -9.69 12.26 13.27
C VAL A 105 -9.29 12.75 11.87
N GLU A 106 -8.37 13.70 11.78
CA GLU A 106 -7.87 14.21 10.50
C GLU A 106 -7.08 13.14 9.71
N THR A 107 -6.39 12.26 10.40
CA THR A 107 -5.79 11.06 9.79
C THR A 107 -6.87 10.03 9.46
N GLY A 108 -7.78 9.79 10.42
CA GLY A 108 -8.84 8.80 10.30
C GLY A 108 -9.78 9.02 9.12
N LYS A 109 -10.07 10.27 8.74
CA LYS A 109 -10.93 10.57 7.59
C LYS A 109 -10.42 10.01 6.25
N ASN A 110 -9.13 9.76 6.15
CA ASN A 110 -8.48 9.23 4.95
C ASN A 110 -8.43 7.69 4.92
N HIS A 111 -8.80 7.06 6.03
CA HIS A 111 -8.77 5.61 6.24
C HIS A 111 -10.14 5.05 6.61
N GLY A 112 -10.20 3.77 6.93
CA GLY A 112 -11.35 3.20 7.60
C GLY A 112 -11.36 3.55 9.10
N VAL A 113 -12.55 3.68 9.67
CA VAL A 113 -12.77 3.90 11.10
C VAL A 113 -13.77 2.89 11.62
N TYR A 114 -13.46 2.28 12.74
CA TYR A 114 -14.39 1.37 13.43
C TYR A 114 -15.23 2.14 14.45
N LEU A 115 -16.54 1.91 14.41
CA LEU A 115 -17.42 2.33 15.49
C LEU A 115 -17.58 1.15 16.47
N ASN A 116 -17.35 1.43 17.75
CA ASN A 116 -17.47 0.43 18.80
C ASN A 116 -18.95 0.11 19.10
N GLY A 117 -19.25 -1.16 19.17
CA GLY A 117 -20.55 -1.69 19.55
C GLY A 117 -20.57 -2.24 20.97
N GLU A 118 -21.47 -3.18 21.22
CA GLU A 118 -21.61 -3.82 22.50
C GLU A 118 -20.53 -4.90 22.72
N ASN A 119 -20.16 -5.14 23.95
CA ASN A 119 -19.23 -6.20 24.36
C ASN A 119 -17.86 -6.18 23.62
N GLY A 120 -17.43 -5.00 23.17
CA GLY A 120 -16.18 -4.83 22.43
C GLY A 120 -16.23 -5.33 20.99
N ASN A 121 -17.42 -5.53 20.43
CA ASN A 121 -17.58 -5.83 19.01
C ASN A 121 -17.51 -4.56 18.17
N VAL A 122 -17.25 -4.73 16.88
CA VAL A 122 -17.38 -3.67 15.89
C VAL A 122 -18.86 -3.48 15.56
N LYS A 123 -19.38 -2.27 15.77
CA LYS A 123 -20.75 -1.88 15.41
C LYS A 123 -20.89 -1.71 13.91
N CYS A 124 -20.04 -0.90 13.32
CA CYS A 124 -19.91 -0.73 11.86
C CYS A 124 -18.52 -0.28 11.47
N CYS A 125 -18.19 -0.43 10.18
CA CYS A 125 -16.98 0.09 9.55
C CYS A 125 -17.34 1.32 8.70
N LEU A 126 -16.65 2.43 8.92
CA LEU A 126 -16.88 3.70 8.24
C LEU A 126 -15.71 3.99 7.31
N GLN A 127 -15.87 3.76 6.01
CA GLN A 127 -14.80 3.94 5.04
C GLN A 127 -14.75 5.38 4.52
N LYS A 128 -13.62 6.09 4.76
CA LYS A 128 -13.31 7.43 4.24
C LYS A 128 -14.44 8.45 4.41
N LYS A 129 -14.98 8.54 5.61
CA LYS A 129 -16.03 9.52 5.94
C LYS A 129 -15.43 10.85 6.35
N SER A 130 -16.17 11.94 6.11
CA SER A 130 -15.77 13.27 6.56
C SER A 130 -15.72 13.36 8.10
N VAL A 131 -14.96 14.33 8.60
CA VAL A 131 -14.86 14.58 10.06
C VAL A 131 -16.22 14.84 10.69
N GLU A 132 -17.09 15.58 10.00
CA GLU A 132 -18.45 15.89 10.45
C GLU A 132 -19.28 14.62 10.63
N VAL A 133 -19.26 13.73 9.64
CA VAL A 133 -19.96 12.42 9.72
C VAL A 133 -19.40 11.56 10.83
N LEU A 134 -18.07 11.50 10.99
CA LEU A 134 -17.44 10.73 12.06
C LEU A 134 -17.83 11.24 13.45
N ARG A 135 -17.97 12.55 13.62
CA ARG A 135 -18.47 13.18 14.87
C ARG A 135 -19.94 12.87 15.10
N GLU A 136 -20.78 13.04 14.07
CA GLU A 136 -22.22 12.83 14.14
C GLU A 136 -22.59 11.41 14.58
N VAL A 137 -21.90 10.41 14.07
CA VAL A 137 -22.13 8.99 14.43
C VAL A 137 -21.47 8.59 15.75
N GLY A 138 -20.73 9.49 16.42
CA GLY A 138 -20.10 9.23 17.71
C GLY A 138 -18.80 8.41 17.61
N ALA A 139 -18.15 8.39 16.45
CA ALA A 139 -16.87 7.68 16.25
C ALA A 139 -15.66 8.44 16.84
N VAL A 140 -15.79 9.77 17.06
CA VAL A 140 -14.73 10.62 17.58
C VAL A 140 -14.85 10.76 19.09
N ASN A 141 -13.75 10.49 19.81
CA ASN A 141 -13.71 10.62 21.27
C ASN A 141 -13.40 12.09 21.71
N GLU A 142 -13.34 12.31 23.04
CA GLU A 142 -13.05 13.61 23.65
C GLU A 142 -11.67 14.18 23.31
N SER A 143 -10.72 13.35 22.87
CA SER A 143 -9.37 13.73 22.44
C SER A 143 -9.25 13.89 20.93
N ASP A 144 -10.34 14.06 20.20
CA ASP A 144 -10.38 14.14 18.74
C ASP A 144 -9.79 12.94 18.01
N CYS A 145 -9.84 11.76 18.65
CA CYS A 145 -9.32 10.51 18.08
C CYS A 145 -10.44 9.53 17.71
N VAL A 146 -10.13 8.69 16.73
CA VAL A 146 -10.98 7.59 16.23
C VAL A 146 -10.27 6.25 16.34
N ASP A 147 -11.02 5.16 16.30
CA ASP A 147 -10.47 3.81 16.17
C ASP A 147 -10.17 3.52 14.69
N ILE A 148 -8.90 3.60 14.30
CA ILE A 148 -8.50 3.46 12.90
C ILE A 148 -8.53 1.99 12.46
N ASP A 149 -8.96 1.77 11.23
CA ASP A 149 -8.77 0.49 10.54
C ASP A 149 -7.32 0.38 10.08
N THR A 150 -6.59 -0.55 10.66
CA THR A 150 -5.18 -0.79 10.36
C THR A 150 -4.96 -1.76 9.20
N GLY A 151 -6.04 -2.35 8.65
CA GLY A 151 -5.94 -3.44 7.69
C GLY A 151 -5.47 -4.77 8.28
N ALA A 152 -5.28 -4.84 9.60
CA ALA A 152 -4.86 -6.06 10.29
C ALA A 152 -6.06 -6.76 10.95
N LEU A 153 -6.25 -8.03 10.62
CA LEU A 153 -7.37 -8.86 11.04
C LEU A 153 -6.89 -10.20 11.56
N ILE A 154 -7.64 -10.78 12.45
CA ILE A 154 -7.44 -12.15 12.95
C ILE A 154 -8.71 -12.94 12.69
N PHE A 155 -8.58 -14.10 12.07
CA PHE A 155 -9.70 -15.04 11.84
C PHE A 155 -9.45 -16.32 12.60
N SER A 156 -10.47 -16.78 13.33
CA SER A 156 -10.43 -18.08 14.00
C SER A 156 -10.45 -19.24 13.01
N THR A 157 -10.00 -20.41 13.44
CA THR A 157 -10.04 -21.64 12.64
C THR A 157 -11.47 -21.99 12.20
N GLU A 158 -12.46 -21.80 13.05
CA GLU A 158 -13.88 -22.03 12.72
C GLU A 158 -14.34 -21.10 11.59
N MET A 159 -13.95 -19.83 11.63
CA MET A 159 -14.26 -18.89 10.56
C MET A 159 -13.52 -19.24 9.26
N MET A 160 -12.26 -19.70 9.33
CA MET A 160 -11.53 -20.18 8.16
C MET A 160 -12.26 -21.36 7.49
N LYS A 161 -12.75 -22.33 8.28
CA LYS A 161 -13.56 -23.47 7.78
C LYS A 161 -14.84 -22.99 7.11
N SER A 162 -15.51 -22.03 7.72
CA SER A 162 -16.74 -21.45 7.16
C SER A 162 -16.48 -20.69 5.87
N LEU A 163 -15.42 -19.90 5.78
CA LEU A 163 -14.99 -19.24 4.53
C LEU A 163 -14.62 -20.25 3.45
N TYR A 164 -13.93 -21.33 3.81
CA TYR A 164 -13.57 -22.38 2.87
C TYR A 164 -14.80 -23.07 2.28
N SER A 165 -15.88 -23.24 3.06
CA SER A 165 -17.13 -23.85 2.56
C SER A 165 -17.75 -23.10 1.38
N LEU A 166 -17.42 -21.82 1.19
CA LEU A 166 -17.85 -21.01 0.03
C LEU A 166 -17.11 -21.34 -1.27
N ILE A 167 -16.00 -22.10 -1.18
CA ILE A 167 -15.11 -22.39 -2.31
C ILE A 167 -14.67 -23.86 -2.35
N ALA A 168 -15.36 -24.73 -1.61
CA ALA A 168 -14.95 -26.12 -1.44
C ALA A 168 -15.09 -26.98 -2.71
N THR A 169 -16.00 -26.63 -3.61
CA THR A 169 -16.15 -27.24 -4.94
C THR A 169 -15.68 -26.29 -6.03
N GLU A 170 -15.36 -26.80 -7.22
CA GLU A 170 -15.01 -25.93 -8.36
C GLU A 170 -16.16 -24.99 -8.74
N GLU A 171 -17.40 -25.48 -8.74
CA GLU A 171 -18.57 -24.64 -9.00
C GLU A 171 -18.72 -23.51 -7.98
N ASP A 172 -18.52 -23.79 -6.70
CA ASP A 172 -18.55 -22.79 -5.64
C ASP A 172 -17.36 -21.83 -5.74
N TYR A 173 -16.18 -22.32 -6.10
CA TYR A 173 -15.01 -21.48 -6.34
C TYR A 173 -15.26 -20.48 -7.47
N ASP A 174 -15.69 -20.96 -8.63
CA ASP A 174 -15.97 -20.12 -9.81
C ASP A 174 -17.08 -19.09 -9.55
N ARG A 175 -18.05 -19.43 -8.69
CA ARG A 175 -19.13 -18.52 -8.28
C ARG A 175 -18.63 -17.35 -7.44
N HIS A 176 -17.66 -17.57 -6.56
CA HIS A 176 -17.19 -16.56 -5.61
C HIS A 176 -15.88 -15.89 -6.02
N VAL A 177 -15.06 -16.51 -6.88
CA VAL A 177 -13.74 -16.03 -7.29
C VAL A 177 -13.74 -15.76 -8.80
N ASN A 178 -14.28 -14.63 -9.21
CA ASN A 178 -14.34 -14.22 -10.61
C ASN A 178 -14.40 -12.69 -10.75
N GLU A 179 -14.12 -12.20 -11.96
CA GLU A 179 -14.11 -10.76 -12.26
C GLU A 179 -15.49 -10.10 -12.25
N LYS A 180 -16.57 -10.88 -12.35
CA LYS A 180 -17.93 -10.34 -12.36
C LYS A 180 -18.44 -9.99 -10.96
N THR A 181 -18.25 -10.88 -9.99
CA THR A 181 -18.65 -10.64 -8.60
C THR A 181 -17.66 -9.76 -7.85
N ARG A 182 -16.36 -9.91 -8.12
CA ARG A 182 -15.26 -9.15 -7.50
C ARG A 182 -15.47 -8.90 -5.99
N LEU A 183 -15.74 -9.97 -5.26
CA LEU A 183 -15.94 -9.90 -3.81
C LEU A 183 -14.73 -9.28 -3.13
N SER A 184 -14.94 -8.30 -2.27
CA SER A 184 -13.89 -7.60 -1.55
C SER A 184 -13.88 -7.95 -0.07
N LEU A 185 -12.70 -7.80 0.56
CA LEU A 185 -12.55 -8.06 1.99
C LEU A 185 -13.50 -7.17 2.80
N TYR A 186 -13.51 -5.87 2.56
CA TYR A 186 -14.23 -4.90 3.39
C TYR A 186 -15.72 -4.89 3.12
N ALA A 187 -16.13 -4.75 1.85
CA ALA A 187 -17.53 -4.62 1.51
C ALA A 187 -18.31 -5.93 1.62
N ASP A 188 -17.63 -7.08 1.46
CA ASP A 188 -18.33 -8.36 1.35
C ASP A 188 -18.05 -9.32 2.51
N PHE A 189 -16.79 -9.45 2.96
CA PHE A 189 -16.46 -10.41 4.02
C PHE A 189 -16.51 -9.81 5.43
N LEU A 190 -16.17 -8.54 5.63
CA LEU A 190 -16.22 -7.92 6.95
C LEU A 190 -17.59 -7.34 7.29
N TYR A 191 -18.35 -6.90 6.29
CA TYR A 191 -19.66 -6.30 6.50
C TYR A 191 -20.63 -7.18 7.31
N PRO A 192 -20.81 -8.48 7.03
CA PRO A 192 -21.69 -9.34 7.81
C PRO A 192 -21.32 -9.51 9.28
N LEU A 193 -20.06 -9.25 9.63
CA LEU A 193 -19.52 -9.42 10.98
C LEU A 193 -19.82 -8.27 11.94
N ALA A 194 -20.19 -7.10 11.39
CA ALA A 194 -20.54 -5.91 12.16
C ALA A 194 -21.94 -6.04 12.78
N GLU A 195 -22.15 -5.47 13.98
CA GLU A 195 -23.40 -5.63 14.74
C GLU A 195 -24.61 -5.04 14.00
N ASP A 196 -24.46 -3.84 13.45
CA ASP A 196 -25.56 -3.10 12.80
C ASP A 196 -25.83 -3.54 11.35
N SER A 197 -25.09 -4.51 10.81
CA SER A 197 -25.31 -4.95 9.45
C SER A 197 -26.61 -5.72 9.29
N THR A 198 -27.31 -5.46 8.18
CA THR A 198 -28.51 -6.18 7.74
C THR A 198 -28.32 -6.72 6.33
N LEU A 199 -29.05 -7.78 5.98
CA LEU A 199 -28.95 -8.38 4.64
C LEU A 199 -29.42 -7.39 3.56
N GLU A 200 -30.47 -6.64 3.85
CA GLU A 200 -31.01 -5.64 2.93
C GLU A 200 -30.00 -4.53 2.63
N ALA A 201 -29.33 -4.01 3.66
CA ALA A 201 -28.28 -3.02 3.47
C ALA A 201 -27.05 -3.62 2.81
N PHE A 202 -26.70 -4.87 3.09
CA PHE A 202 -25.59 -5.59 2.45
C PHE A 202 -25.74 -5.68 0.94
N TYR A 203 -26.96 -5.93 0.44
CA TYR A 203 -27.21 -5.91 -1.00
C TYR A 203 -26.94 -4.56 -1.65
N GLN A 204 -27.01 -3.46 -0.89
CA GLN A 204 -26.81 -2.09 -1.38
C GLN A 204 -25.37 -1.57 -1.17
N GLU A 205 -24.52 -2.31 -0.44
CA GLU A 205 -23.13 -1.92 -0.28
C GLU A 205 -22.42 -1.77 -1.62
N LYS A 206 -21.64 -0.70 -1.77
CA LYS A 206 -20.93 -0.41 -3.02
C LYS A 206 -19.92 -1.53 -3.33
N PRO A 207 -20.08 -2.24 -4.47
CA PRO A 207 -19.15 -3.29 -4.85
C PRO A 207 -17.82 -2.72 -5.41
N GLU A 208 -16.81 -3.58 -5.50
CA GLU A 208 -15.58 -3.28 -6.26
C GLU A 208 -15.83 -3.25 -7.78
N GLY A 209 -16.74 -4.10 -8.27
CA GLY A 209 -17.21 -4.13 -9.64
C GLY A 209 -18.55 -3.41 -9.79
N GLU A 210 -19.44 -4.00 -10.58
CA GLU A 210 -20.80 -3.51 -10.84
C GLU A 210 -21.84 -4.34 -10.09
N PHE A 211 -22.99 -3.74 -9.81
CA PHE A 211 -24.12 -4.48 -9.29
C PHE A 211 -24.63 -5.48 -10.34
N CYS A 212 -24.74 -6.74 -9.97
CA CYS A 212 -25.29 -7.81 -10.81
C CYS A 212 -26.00 -8.88 -9.96
N GLN A 213 -26.74 -9.75 -10.61
CA GLN A 213 -27.47 -10.82 -9.94
C GLN A 213 -26.50 -11.79 -9.24
N GLU A 214 -25.41 -12.15 -9.89
CA GLU A 214 -24.41 -13.07 -9.37
C GLU A 214 -23.75 -12.54 -8.08
N LEU A 215 -23.53 -11.22 -8.01
CA LEU A 215 -23.05 -10.58 -6.79
C LEU A 215 -24.08 -10.69 -5.65
N THR A 216 -25.36 -10.48 -5.96
CA THR A 216 -26.45 -10.63 -4.97
C THR A 216 -26.52 -12.06 -4.42
N GLU A 217 -26.44 -13.06 -5.28
CA GLU A 217 -26.44 -14.48 -4.89
C GLU A 217 -25.20 -14.85 -4.09
N ALA A 218 -24.02 -14.34 -4.47
CA ALA A 218 -22.77 -14.54 -3.72
C ALA A 218 -22.85 -13.88 -2.33
N ARG A 219 -23.37 -12.66 -2.23
CA ARG A 219 -23.58 -11.95 -0.94
C ARG A 219 -24.54 -12.69 -0.02
N GLU A 220 -25.62 -13.25 -0.55
CA GLU A 220 -26.53 -14.07 0.26
C GLU A 220 -25.83 -15.28 0.91
N ARG A 221 -24.97 -15.96 0.15
CA ARG A 221 -24.18 -17.09 0.66
C ARG A 221 -23.13 -16.64 1.67
N VAL A 222 -22.40 -15.57 1.38
CA VAL A 222 -21.44 -14.97 2.32
C VAL A 222 -22.12 -14.56 3.62
N TRP A 223 -23.29 -13.92 3.54
CA TRP A 223 -24.09 -13.55 4.69
C TRP A 223 -24.45 -14.76 5.56
N LYS A 224 -25.00 -15.78 4.94
CA LYS A 224 -25.41 -17.02 5.63
C LYS A 224 -24.26 -17.67 6.39
N VAL A 225 -23.06 -17.64 5.83
CA VAL A 225 -21.86 -18.26 6.37
C VAL A 225 -21.21 -17.40 7.45
N LEU A 226 -21.18 -16.09 7.30
CA LEU A 226 -20.43 -15.18 8.17
C LEU A 226 -21.27 -14.51 9.26
N ARG A 227 -22.57 -14.28 9.03
CA ARG A 227 -23.46 -13.61 10.01
C ARG A 227 -23.50 -14.26 11.41
N PRO A 228 -23.29 -15.57 11.58
CA PRO A 228 -23.18 -16.16 12.90
C PRO A 228 -21.99 -15.68 13.73
N TYR A 229 -20.95 -15.16 13.08
CA TYR A 229 -19.75 -14.62 13.73
C TYR A 229 -19.90 -13.12 14.03
N ARG A 230 -19.00 -12.64 14.89
CA ARG A 230 -18.83 -11.21 15.20
C ARG A 230 -17.35 -10.83 15.02
N MET A 231 -17.11 -9.56 14.82
CA MET A 231 -15.77 -9.00 14.79
C MET A 231 -15.50 -8.23 16.07
N LYS A 232 -14.51 -8.68 16.84
CA LYS A 232 -14.01 -7.97 18.02
C LYS A 232 -13.15 -6.79 17.59
N LEU A 233 -13.19 -5.71 18.35
CA LEU A 233 -12.30 -4.57 18.19
C LEU A 233 -11.18 -4.67 19.23
N LEU A 234 -9.97 -4.99 18.77
CA LEU A 234 -8.78 -5.09 19.62
C LEU A 234 -7.99 -3.78 19.53
N ARG A 235 -8.12 -2.97 20.57
CA ARG A 235 -7.40 -1.69 20.68
C ARG A 235 -6.04 -1.89 21.30
N LEU A 236 -5.02 -1.33 20.67
CA LEU A 236 -3.63 -1.36 21.13
C LEU A 236 -3.17 0.05 21.52
N ALA A 237 -2.36 0.12 22.59
CA ALA A 237 -1.70 1.36 23.02
C ALA A 237 -0.46 1.03 23.90
N PRO A 238 0.74 1.57 23.63
CA PRO A 238 1.04 2.39 22.46
C PRO A 238 1.14 1.56 21.18
N ALA A 239 0.82 2.19 20.06
CA ALA A 239 0.95 1.60 18.73
C ALA A 239 1.25 2.69 17.69
N LYS A 240 1.89 2.30 16.60
CA LYS A 240 2.20 3.18 15.46
C LYS A 240 1.74 2.51 14.18
N PHE A 241 1.25 3.32 13.26
CA PHE A 241 0.80 2.98 11.93
C PHE A 241 1.66 3.70 10.90
N ILE A 242 2.41 2.95 10.10
CA ILE A 242 3.28 3.51 9.07
C ILE A 242 2.74 3.06 7.72
N HIS A 243 2.25 4.02 6.94
CA HIS A 243 1.62 3.76 5.65
C HIS A 243 2.58 4.03 4.49
N PHE A 244 2.70 3.05 3.60
CA PHE A 244 3.49 3.12 2.35
C PHE A 244 2.56 3.28 1.15
N GLY A 245 1.66 4.25 1.21
CA GLY A 245 0.52 4.36 0.30
C GLY A 245 0.79 5.08 -1.00
N THR A 246 1.55 6.18 -0.96
CA THR A 246 1.84 7.06 -2.09
C THR A 246 3.31 7.43 -2.15
N THR A 247 3.80 7.88 -3.32
CA THR A 247 5.18 8.37 -3.46
C THR A 247 5.46 9.55 -2.53
N ARG A 248 4.50 10.44 -2.34
CA ARG A 248 4.61 11.58 -1.41
C ARG A 248 4.80 11.13 0.04
N GLU A 249 3.99 10.17 0.51
CA GLU A 249 4.11 9.61 1.86
C GLU A 249 5.47 8.92 2.08
N ILE A 250 5.98 8.21 1.07
CA ILE A 250 7.31 7.61 1.11
C ILE A 250 8.39 8.70 1.24
N LEU A 251 8.33 9.74 0.43
CA LEU A 251 9.30 10.84 0.51
C LEU A 251 9.27 11.51 1.88
N GLU A 252 8.10 11.84 2.42
CA GLU A 252 7.94 12.47 3.73
C GLU A 252 8.45 11.56 4.87
N LEU A 253 8.16 10.26 4.78
CA LEU A 253 8.67 9.29 5.75
C LEU A 253 10.20 9.24 5.72
N MET A 254 10.81 9.09 4.54
CA MET A 254 12.25 8.87 4.41
C MET A 254 13.05 10.13 4.70
N SER A 255 12.61 11.30 4.22
CA SER A 255 13.35 12.57 4.39
C SER A 255 13.21 13.18 5.79
N GLY A 256 12.14 12.88 6.51
CA GLY A 256 11.88 13.50 7.83
C GLY A 256 11.28 12.56 8.86
N GLY A 257 10.23 11.85 8.53
CA GLY A 257 9.46 11.01 9.46
C GLY A 257 10.27 9.87 10.09
N VAL A 258 11.27 9.37 9.40
CA VAL A 258 12.15 8.27 9.87
C VAL A 258 12.84 8.59 11.20
N ASP A 259 13.03 9.86 11.52
CA ASP A 259 13.69 10.28 12.77
C ASP A 259 12.90 9.87 14.03
N GLU A 260 11.59 9.68 13.90
CA GLU A 260 10.74 9.16 14.98
C GLU A 260 11.01 7.68 15.31
N TYR A 261 11.66 6.95 14.39
CA TYR A 261 11.90 5.51 14.49
C TYR A 261 13.37 5.16 14.74
N ARG A 262 14.19 6.12 15.17
CA ARG A 262 15.63 5.92 15.46
C ARG A 262 15.88 4.83 16.52
N GLU A 263 15.01 4.73 17.51
CA GLU A 263 15.11 3.69 18.54
C GLU A 263 14.87 2.27 17.99
N LEU A 264 14.25 2.14 16.82
CA LEU A 264 14.09 0.89 16.10
C LEU A 264 15.27 0.59 15.16
N GLY A 265 16.30 1.44 15.15
CA GLY A 265 17.45 1.31 14.26
C GLY A 265 17.26 1.94 12.88
N TRP A 266 16.17 2.66 12.64
CA TRP A 266 15.94 3.36 11.37
C TRP A 266 16.81 4.62 11.29
N SER A 267 17.31 4.90 10.10
CA SER A 267 18.17 6.07 9.84
C SER A 267 17.94 6.60 8.44
N ARG A 268 18.05 7.93 8.27
CA ARG A 268 17.96 8.56 6.95
C ARG A 268 19.02 8.08 5.95
N LEU A 269 20.19 7.66 6.43
CA LEU A 269 21.32 7.27 5.61
C LEU A 269 21.71 5.83 5.93
N ILE A 270 21.34 4.91 5.06
CA ILE A 270 21.64 3.49 5.15
C ILE A 270 22.45 3.06 3.92
N GLY A 271 23.69 2.61 4.10
CA GLY A 271 24.54 2.16 3.00
C GLY A 271 24.81 3.24 1.95
N SER A 272 24.78 4.52 2.35
CA SER A 272 24.89 5.66 1.44
C SER A 272 26.11 6.52 1.72
N SER A 273 26.67 7.11 0.68
CA SER A 273 27.78 8.08 0.79
C SER A 273 27.31 9.53 0.96
N ILE A 274 25.99 9.76 0.99
CA ILE A 274 25.38 11.09 1.16
C ILE A 274 25.76 11.62 2.55
N LYS A 275 26.16 12.90 2.64
CA LYS A 275 26.57 13.54 3.89
C LYS A 275 25.61 14.63 4.37
N ASP A 276 24.62 14.97 3.54
CA ASP A 276 23.65 16.01 3.87
C ASP A 276 22.64 15.49 4.90
N SER A 277 22.30 16.33 5.87
CA SER A 277 21.35 16.00 6.95
C SER A 277 19.89 16.03 6.51
N ASP A 278 19.57 16.75 5.41
CA ASP A 278 18.20 16.97 4.95
C ASP A 278 17.79 16.00 3.84
N THR A 279 18.70 15.12 3.42
CA THR A 279 18.47 14.12 2.37
C THR A 279 18.53 12.72 2.92
N ALA A 280 17.66 11.85 2.47
CA ALA A 280 17.67 10.43 2.79
C ALA A 280 18.33 9.60 1.67
N GLY A 281 19.05 8.56 2.05
CA GLY A 281 19.72 7.66 1.10
C GLY A 281 19.73 6.21 1.58
N TYR A 282 19.34 5.32 0.70
CA TYR A 282 19.37 3.88 0.88
C TYR A 282 20.20 3.25 -0.25
N ASN A 283 21.35 2.63 0.09
CA ASN A 283 22.26 2.04 -0.89
C ASN A 283 22.59 2.98 -2.07
N SER A 284 22.82 4.24 -1.78
CA SER A 284 23.01 5.26 -2.81
C SER A 284 24.33 5.98 -2.67
N VAL A 285 24.88 6.42 -3.81
CA VAL A 285 26.14 7.13 -3.88
C VAL A 285 25.94 8.51 -4.50
N LEU A 286 26.41 9.53 -3.82
CA LEU A 286 26.48 10.91 -4.31
C LEU A 286 27.95 11.31 -4.47
N SER A 287 28.34 11.74 -5.67
CA SER A 287 29.70 12.22 -5.92
C SER A 287 29.96 13.53 -5.17
N SER A 288 31.21 13.81 -4.88
CA SER A 288 31.60 15.03 -4.16
C SER A 288 31.37 16.33 -4.92
N ARG A 289 31.11 16.27 -6.23
CA ARG A 289 30.83 17.42 -7.09
C ARG A 289 29.35 17.58 -7.41
N ALA A 290 28.55 16.54 -7.17
CA ALA A 290 27.11 16.62 -7.33
C ALA A 290 26.48 17.39 -6.16
N ASP A 291 25.41 18.10 -6.47
CA ASP A 291 24.61 18.87 -5.53
C ASP A 291 23.21 18.27 -5.39
N ILE A 292 22.63 18.32 -4.20
CA ILE A 292 21.31 17.78 -3.93
C ILE A 292 20.50 18.74 -3.07
N GLY A 293 19.28 19.00 -3.48
CA GLY A 293 18.33 19.84 -2.75
C GLY A 293 17.78 19.16 -1.49
N LYS A 294 16.99 19.92 -0.73
CA LYS A 294 16.40 19.47 0.54
C LYS A 294 15.32 18.44 0.33
N ASP A 295 15.10 17.66 1.39
CA ASP A 295 13.99 16.70 1.51
C ASP A 295 13.91 15.74 0.32
N CYS A 296 15.07 15.28 -0.18
CA CYS A 296 15.16 14.27 -1.23
C CYS A 296 15.30 12.87 -0.64
N TYR A 297 14.95 11.87 -1.44
CA TYR A 297 15.18 10.46 -1.14
C TYR A 297 15.78 9.73 -2.33
N LEU A 298 16.96 9.14 -2.11
CA LEU A 298 17.67 8.32 -3.08
C LEU A 298 17.66 6.86 -2.63
N GLU A 299 17.24 5.94 -3.49
CA GLU A 299 17.29 4.51 -3.23
C GLU A 299 17.97 3.77 -4.39
N VAL A 300 19.01 3.00 -4.06
CA VAL A 300 19.78 2.20 -5.03
C VAL A 300 20.16 3.04 -6.25
N SER A 301 20.63 4.26 -6.00
CA SER A 301 20.90 5.25 -7.06
C SER A 301 22.31 5.79 -7.01
N TYR A 302 22.82 6.16 -8.17
CA TYR A 302 24.14 6.72 -8.36
C TYR A 302 23.98 8.13 -8.96
N VAL A 303 24.57 9.14 -8.32
CA VAL A 303 24.54 10.53 -8.80
C VAL A 303 25.98 11.02 -8.93
N HIS A 304 26.42 11.22 -10.16
CA HIS A 304 27.82 11.47 -10.53
C HIS A 304 28.05 12.88 -11.09
N GLY A 305 29.33 13.15 -11.30
CA GLY A 305 29.79 14.33 -12.01
C GLY A 305 29.40 15.61 -11.29
N GLU A 306 28.87 16.55 -12.00
CA GLU A 306 28.36 17.84 -11.56
C GLU A 306 26.82 17.90 -11.60
N ALA A 307 26.16 16.73 -11.47
CA ALA A 307 24.72 16.63 -11.45
C ALA A 307 24.11 17.49 -10.33
N LYS A 308 22.94 18.07 -10.63
CA LYS A 308 22.17 18.87 -9.67
C LYS A 308 20.78 18.28 -9.53
N VAL A 309 20.42 17.90 -8.31
CA VAL A 309 19.10 17.39 -7.97
C VAL A 309 18.33 18.49 -7.24
N GLY A 310 17.15 18.83 -7.71
CA GLY A 310 16.27 19.80 -7.09
C GLY A 310 15.73 19.36 -5.73
N GLU A 311 14.87 20.17 -5.13
CA GLU A 311 14.25 19.86 -3.84
C GLU A 311 13.09 18.85 -3.99
N HIS A 312 12.80 18.07 -2.94
CA HIS A 312 11.69 17.12 -2.85
C HIS A 312 11.68 16.07 -3.99
N CYS A 313 12.85 15.59 -4.40
CA CYS A 313 13.00 14.59 -5.45
C CYS A 313 13.10 13.17 -4.89
N VAL A 314 12.66 12.19 -5.69
CA VAL A 314 12.88 10.76 -5.46
C VAL A 314 13.65 10.17 -6.63
N LEU A 315 14.82 9.61 -6.36
CA LEU A 315 15.62 8.87 -7.34
C LEU A 315 15.65 7.40 -6.94
N SER A 316 15.18 6.52 -7.80
CA SER A 316 14.99 5.11 -7.52
C SER A 316 15.59 4.24 -8.63
N TYR A 317 16.58 3.40 -8.29
CA TYR A 317 17.26 2.48 -9.22
C TYR A 317 17.79 3.20 -10.49
N ILE A 318 18.43 4.34 -10.32
CA ILE A 318 18.85 5.18 -11.45
C ILE A 318 20.31 5.60 -11.33
N ASP A 319 20.93 5.81 -12.50
CA ASP A 319 22.26 6.35 -12.66
C ASP A 319 22.17 7.71 -13.37
N ILE A 320 22.62 8.79 -12.72
CA ILE A 320 22.53 10.18 -13.18
C ILE A 320 23.93 10.73 -13.29
N HIS A 321 24.29 11.31 -14.45
CA HIS A 321 25.61 11.85 -14.70
C HIS A 321 25.55 13.25 -15.36
N ASP A 322 25.91 14.28 -14.58
CA ASP A 322 25.95 15.70 -15.03
C ASP A 322 24.58 16.35 -15.33
N GLU A 323 23.46 15.66 -15.16
CA GLU A 323 22.12 16.22 -15.45
C GLU A 323 21.63 17.14 -14.32
N VAL A 324 20.65 17.97 -14.70
CA VAL A 324 19.91 18.83 -13.78
C VAL A 324 18.48 18.31 -13.66
N ILE A 325 18.12 17.82 -12.46
CA ILE A 325 16.77 17.33 -12.15
C ILE A 325 15.99 18.45 -11.47
N PRO A 326 14.84 18.85 -12.02
CA PRO A 326 13.97 19.87 -11.42
C PRO A 326 13.39 19.45 -10.05
N ASP A 327 12.85 20.41 -9.31
CA ASP A 327 12.15 20.16 -8.04
C ASP A 327 10.92 19.26 -8.22
N ASN A 328 10.59 18.51 -7.18
CA ASN A 328 9.40 17.66 -7.10
C ASN A 328 9.31 16.55 -8.17
N VAL A 329 10.43 16.08 -8.65
CA VAL A 329 10.53 15.04 -9.69
C VAL A 329 10.86 13.69 -9.08
N VAL A 330 10.20 12.66 -9.58
CA VAL A 330 10.56 11.25 -9.38
C VAL A 330 11.17 10.70 -10.65
N MET A 331 12.35 10.09 -10.55
CA MET A 331 12.94 9.30 -11.62
C MET A 331 13.16 7.86 -11.15
N HIS A 332 12.68 6.91 -11.92
CA HIS A 332 12.75 5.48 -11.59
C HIS A 332 13.25 4.68 -12.78
N GLY A 333 14.38 4.02 -12.60
CA GLY A 333 14.99 3.14 -13.60
C GLY A 333 14.46 1.73 -13.52
N LEU A 334 14.18 1.14 -14.67
CA LEU A 334 13.76 -0.25 -14.84
C LEU A 334 14.72 -0.95 -15.78
N ASN A 335 15.28 -2.09 -15.33
CA ASN A 335 16.04 -3.00 -16.18
C ASN A 335 15.11 -4.16 -16.57
N GLN A 336 14.88 -4.34 -17.86
CA GLN A 336 14.02 -5.40 -18.39
C GLN A 336 14.79 -6.73 -18.56
N ARG A 337 14.07 -7.83 -18.69
CA ARG A 337 14.65 -9.16 -18.84
C ARG A 337 15.47 -9.36 -20.11
N ASP A 338 15.15 -8.60 -21.16
CA ASP A 338 15.85 -8.61 -22.45
C ASP A 338 17.08 -7.69 -22.48
N GLY A 339 17.40 -7.04 -21.33
CA GLY A 339 18.54 -6.14 -21.21
C GLY A 339 18.27 -4.69 -21.63
N LYS A 340 17.01 -4.35 -21.95
CA LYS A 340 16.60 -2.98 -22.22
C LYS A 340 16.36 -2.21 -20.92
N PHE A 341 16.38 -0.89 -21.03
CA PHE A 341 16.13 0.03 -19.93
C PHE A 341 14.92 0.91 -20.21
N ILE A 342 14.18 1.23 -19.17
CA ILE A 342 13.14 2.27 -19.18
C ILE A 342 13.38 3.18 -17.99
N VAL A 343 13.28 4.49 -18.19
CA VAL A 343 13.25 5.46 -17.09
C VAL A 343 11.89 6.13 -17.07
N ARG A 344 11.18 5.95 -15.97
CA ARG A 344 9.94 6.70 -15.68
C ARG A 344 10.30 8.02 -15.02
N ILE A 345 9.71 9.10 -15.51
CA ILE A 345 9.79 10.43 -14.90
C ILE A 345 8.37 10.95 -14.66
N PHE A 346 8.09 11.41 -13.45
CA PHE A 346 6.78 11.95 -13.06
C PHE A 346 6.91 12.86 -11.84
N GLY A 347 5.85 13.59 -11.50
CA GLY A 347 5.84 14.46 -10.33
C GLY A 347 5.56 13.67 -9.04
N VAL A 348 6.19 14.07 -7.93
CA VAL A 348 5.96 13.47 -6.59
C VAL A 348 4.48 13.47 -6.22
N ASN A 349 3.73 14.47 -6.69
CA ASN A 349 2.31 14.65 -6.39
C ASN A 349 1.39 14.12 -7.50
N ASP A 350 1.93 13.58 -8.58
CA ASP A 350 1.10 13.03 -9.67
C ASP A 350 0.32 11.80 -9.18
N ASN A 351 -0.95 11.76 -9.55
CA ASN A 351 -1.82 10.63 -9.28
C ASN A 351 -1.92 9.75 -10.53
N PRO A 352 -1.33 8.54 -10.53
CA PRO A 352 -1.37 7.67 -11.70
C PRO A 352 -2.77 7.22 -12.17
N LYS A 353 -3.80 7.44 -11.35
CA LYS A 353 -5.20 7.18 -11.72
C LYS A 353 -5.87 8.34 -12.46
N GLU A 354 -5.20 9.48 -12.55
CA GLU A 354 -5.64 10.67 -13.29
C GLU A 354 -4.88 10.77 -14.62
N ASN A 355 -5.30 11.68 -15.49
CA ASN A 355 -4.69 11.92 -16.81
C ASN A 355 -3.68 13.07 -16.81
N ARG A 356 -2.94 13.26 -15.72
CA ARG A 356 -2.00 14.39 -15.56
C ARG A 356 -0.58 13.93 -15.30
N LEU A 357 0.37 14.63 -15.92
CA LEU A 357 1.81 14.49 -15.70
C LEU A 357 2.40 15.88 -15.39
N PHE A 358 3.09 16.02 -14.26
CA PHE A 358 3.57 17.31 -13.72
C PHE A 358 2.47 18.39 -13.63
N GLY A 359 1.22 17.96 -13.35
CA GLY A 359 0.05 18.82 -13.33
C GLY A 359 -0.51 19.20 -14.71
N MET A 360 0.16 18.83 -15.81
CA MET A 360 -0.28 19.09 -17.19
C MET A 360 -1.26 18.03 -17.65
N ASP A 361 -2.26 18.44 -18.45
CA ASP A 361 -3.30 17.55 -18.99
C ASP A 361 -2.73 16.75 -20.18
N LEU A 362 -2.66 15.45 -20.05
CA LEU A 362 -2.13 14.56 -21.08
C LEU A 362 -3.04 14.46 -22.32
N GLU A 363 -4.37 14.62 -22.19
CA GLU A 363 -5.26 14.66 -23.35
C GLU A 363 -5.02 15.91 -24.22
N GLN A 364 -4.68 17.02 -23.56
CA GLN A 364 -4.32 18.23 -24.31
C GLN A 364 -2.99 18.06 -25.02
N ILE A 365 -2.00 17.46 -24.36
CA ILE A 365 -0.68 17.16 -24.96
C ILE A 365 -0.83 16.20 -26.14
N GLU A 366 -1.66 15.15 -26.01
CA GLU A 366 -1.96 14.21 -27.11
C GLU A 366 -2.48 14.94 -28.35
N LYS A 367 -3.42 15.88 -28.15
CA LYS A 367 -4.00 16.68 -29.23
C LYS A 367 -3.01 17.65 -29.85
N ASP A 368 -2.23 18.37 -29.04
CA ASP A 368 -1.30 19.41 -29.48
C ASP A 368 -0.12 18.83 -30.27
N LEU A 369 0.30 17.63 -29.94
CA LEU A 369 1.41 16.92 -30.57
C LEU A 369 0.99 15.93 -31.66
N ASP A 370 -0.32 15.73 -31.85
CA ASP A 370 -0.88 14.71 -32.78
C ASP A 370 -0.29 13.31 -32.54
N VAL A 371 -0.17 12.91 -31.29
CA VAL A 371 0.31 11.59 -30.87
C VAL A 371 -0.83 10.78 -30.23
N LYS A 372 -0.66 9.46 -30.14
CA LYS A 372 -1.60 8.59 -29.41
C LYS A 372 -0.94 8.06 -28.15
N LEU A 373 -1.36 8.55 -26.99
CA LEU A 373 -0.82 8.16 -25.70
C LEU A 373 -1.49 6.91 -25.12
N TRP A 374 -2.75 6.67 -25.44
CA TRP A 374 -3.48 5.52 -24.90
C TRP A 374 -3.84 4.51 -25.98
N PRO A 375 -3.38 3.24 -25.82
CA PRO A 375 -3.79 2.17 -26.72
C PRO A 375 -5.25 1.72 -26.50
N ASP A 376 -5.79 2.01 -25.31
CA ASP A 376 -7.15 1.70 -24.87
C ASP A 376 -7.88 2.98 -24.39
N ASP A 377 -9.13 2.82 -23.91
CA ASP A 377 -9.97 3.93 -23.44
C ASP A 377 -9.76 4.27 -21.95
N SER A 378 -8.65 3.88 -21.34
CA SER A 378 -8.45 4.07 -19.87
C SER A 378 -8.09 5.49 -19.47
N HIS A 379 -7.44 6.26 -20.36
CA HIS A 379 -7.09 7.69 -20.20
C HIS A 379 -6.53 8.07 -18.82
N THR A 380 -5.55 7.30 -18.32
CA THR A 380 -4.87 7.58 -17.05
C THR A 380 -3.36 7.72 -17.27
N LEU A 381 -2.67 8.40 -16.36
CA LEU A 381 -1.20 8.45 -16.38
C LEU A 381 -0.58 7.05 -16.34
N TRP A 382 -1.18 6.12 -15.57
CA TRP A 382 -0.69 4.75 -15.47
C TRP A 382 -0.70 3.98 -16.79
N SER A 383 -1.69 4.21 -17.63
CA SER A 383 -1.87 3.51 -18.92
C SER A 383 -1.30 4.25 -20.12
N ALA A 384 -0.82 5.49 -19.93
CA ALA A 384 -0.26 6.27 -21.01
C ALA A 384 1.11 5.71 -21.47
N ALA A 385 1.29 5.55 -22.76
CA ALA A 385 2.53 5.08 -23.40
C ALA A 385 3.55 6.23 -23.50
N LEU A 386 4.21 6.55 -22.38
CA LEU A 386 5.09 7.72 -22.24
C LEU A 386 6.57 7.37 -22.29
N TYR A 387 6.97 6.17 -21.91
CA TYR A 387 8.35 5.82 -21.59
C TYR A 387 8.91 4.83 -22.61
N PRO A 388 9.79 5.28 -23.51
CA PRO A 388 10.39 4.40 -24.52
C PRO A 388 11.43 3.46 -23.89
N GLU A 389 11.62 2.32 -24.54
CA GLU A 389 12.73 1.42 -24.26
C GLU A 389 14.03 1.97 -24.87
N ALA A 390 15.15 1.75 -24.20
CA ALA A 390 16.48 2.14 -24.62
C ALA A 390 17.50 1.01 -24.44
N ASP A 391 18.62 1.07 -25.14
CA ASP A 391 19.68 0.08 -25.04
C ASP A 391 20.59 0.30 -23.83
N THR A 392 20.65 1.54 -23.32
CA THR A 392 21.43 1.92 -22.14
C THR A 392 20.61 2.74 -21.16
N ILE A 393 21.05 2.80 -19.90
CA ILE A 393 20.40 3.62 -18.87
C ILE A 393 20.53 5.12 -19.20
N GLU A 394 21.65 5.56 -19.80
CA GLU A 394 21.89 6.95 -20.19
C GLU A 394 20.93 7.39 -21.29
N GLU A 395 20.67 6.54 -22.28
CA GLU A 395 19.67 6.80 -23.32
C GLU A 395 18.25 6.90 -22.73
N ALA A 396 17.91 5.99 -21.78
CA ALA A 396 16.62 6.03 -21.10
C ALA A 396 16.46 7.29 -20.23
N VAL A 397 17.52 7.74 -19.57
CA VAL A 397 17.55 9.01 -18.81
C VAL A 397 17.34 10.19 -19.75
N SER A 398 18.06 10.22 -20.89
CA SER A 398 17.89 11.28 -21.89
C SER A 398 16.47 11.34 -22.45
N ALA A 399 15.85 10.17 -22.70
CA ALA A 399 14.46 10.08 -23.15
C ALA A 399 13.48 10.63 -22.08
N ALA A 400 13.73 10.36 -20.81
CA ALA A 400 12.92 10.88 -19.70
C ALA A 400 13.00 12.43 -19.63
N PHE A 401 14.19 13.02 -19.78
CA PHE A 401 14.33 14.48 -19.82
C PHE A 401 13.68 15.09 -21.06
N ASN A 402 13.76 14.44 -22.22
CA ASN A 402 13.05 14.88 -23.42
C ASN A 402 11.52 14.89 -23.19
N LEU A 403 10.98 13.88 -22.53
CA LEU A 403 9.58 13.86 -22.15
C LEU A 403 9.23 15.03 -21.22
N TYR A 404 10.06 15.27 -20.19
CA TYR A 404 9.87 16.40 -19.28
C TYR A 404 9.82 17.75 -20.04
N ALA A 405 10.80 18.01 -20.89
CA ALA A 405 10.86 19.22 -21.72
C ALA A 405 9.65 19.35 -22.65
N THR A 406 9.23 18.23 -23.28
CA THR A 406 8.08 18.21 -24.18
C THR A 406 6.79 18.57 -23.44
N VAL A 407 6.56 17.99 -22.26
CA VAL A 407 5.37 18.27 -21.43
C VAL A 407 5.32 19.73 -20.98
N HIS A 408 6.46 20.37 -20.76
CA HIS A 408 6.56 21.79 -20.37
C HIS A 408 6.64 22.76 -21.58
N GLY A 409 6.54 22.26 -22.82
CA GLY A 409 6.61 23.10 -24.03
C GLY A 409 8.01 23.63 -24.35
N GLU A 410 9.05 23.03 -23.78
CA GLU A 410 10.45 23.39 -24.00
C GLU A 410 11.15 22.50 -25.08
N GLY A 411 10.45 21.43 -25.51
CA GLY A 411 10.91 20.51 -26.55
C GLY A 411 10.75 21.12 -27.96
N GLN A 412 11.81 21.04 -28.80
CA GLN A 412 11.75 21.36 -30.23
C GLN A 412 11.19 20.18 -31.01
#